data_bf93503eaa06c9e8f1f490e05c89eba4
#
_entry.id   bf93503eaa06c9e8f1f490e05c89eba4
#
_cell.length_a   1.000
_cell.length_b   1.000
_cell.length_c   1.000
_cell.angle_alpha   90.00
_cell.angle_beta   90.00
_cell.angle_gamma   90.00
#
_symmetry.space_group_name_H-M   'P 1'
#
loop_
_entity.id
_entity.type
_entity.pdbx_description
1 polymer ?
#
loop_
_entity_poly.entity_id
_entity_poly.type
_entity_poly.pdbx_seq_one_letter_code
_entity_poly.pdbx_strand_id
1 'polypeptide(L)'
;MKNKNQKRIRNRAWAWIVAAGLTSGSQTVEQTAQDEKTDGEVTITIWHDKEDAVTQVLEEEFTQLEPQIHVVLEKKSDLTEALKMVGNDPKAAPDMYFFAHDKIGVYAEMGILSPITDIIPAEELDAYMDNTIEAATYKGTVYQLPIYYETLLFMYNRLYMKDEEVPATTEELYAYMQENTRGGHYGFVEQHSTPYYAAGWINGFGGYILNDAGEPGLNLPETEETLAYHKKFVDLMPGETEYATVNTLFKEGMAHATIAGPWLIPTVRESGMDVGIASMPVIDETGKPIAPYMGVQGVQVLKNAAENKKDAVEQVLRVLMKDEVGIALAQASGCAPARENCYSYEEVSGDEVVMAMKETAENAVPMPNLPEMDVMWTVASGLLTDVNMAGNDVAESAEKAQKEALQLIESMK
;
A
#
# COMPACT_ATOMS: atom_id res chain seq x y z
N MET A 1 46.98 -22.14 -37.46
CA MET A 1 47.37 -23.03 -36.36
C MET A 1 46.24 -22.94 -35.34
N LYS A 2 45.29 -23.85 -35.38
CA LYS A 2 45.02 -25.01 -34.52
C LYS A 2 45.18 -24.67 -33.01
N ASN A 3 44.12 -24.61 -32.19
CA ASN A 3 43.59 -25.79 -31.58
C ASN A 3 42.19 -25.61 -30.92
N LYS A 4 41.35 -26.61 -31.17
CA LYS A 4 40.04 -26.86 -30.60
C LYS A 4 40.16 -27.40 -29.16
N ASN A 5 39.21 -27.11 -28.27
CA ASN A 5 38.79 -28.11 -27.27
C ASN A 5 37.33 -27.91 -26.93
N GLN A 6 36.50 -28.78 -27.50
CA GLN A 6 35.13 -29.06 -27.08
C GLN A 6 35.18 -30.03 -25.86
N LYS A 7 34.41 -29.74 -24.81
CA LYS A 7 34.04 -30.71 -23.80
C LYS A 7 32.55 -31.07 -23.89
N ARG A 8 32.31 -32.33 -24.20
CA ARG A 8 31.06 -33.03 -24.33
C ARG A 8 30.29 -33.05 -22.98
N ILE A 9 29.00 -32.72 -23.05
CA ILE A 9 28.02 -33.05 -22.00
C ILE A 9 27.42 -34.41 -22.37
N ARG A 10 27.50 -35.37 -21.44
CA ARG A 10 26.91 -36.74 -21.56
C ARG A 10 25.51 -36.76 -20.97
N ASN A 11 24.51 -36.94 -21.85
CA ASN A 11 23.14 -37.36 -21.50
C ASN A 11 23.16 -38.76 -20.89
N ARG A 12 22.48 -38.96 -19.77
CA ARG A 12 22.01 -40.24 -19.30
C ARG A 12 20.49 -40.26 -19.26
N ALA A 13 19.90 -40.91 -20.27
CA ALA A 13 18.53 -41.37 -20.25
C ALA A 13 18.41 -42.62 -19.34
N TRP A 14 17.37 -42.69 -18.55
CA TRP A 14 16.94 -43.91 -17.87
C TRP A 14 15.57 -44.32 -18.40
N ALA A 15 15.52 -45.58 -18.85
CA ALA A 15 14.41 -46.22 -19.50
C ALA A 15 13.36 -46.71 -18.49
N TRP A 16 12.12 -46.73 -18.94
CA TRP A 16 10.95 -47.31 -18.32
C TRP A 16 11.02 -48.87 -18.29
N ILE A 17 10.62 -49.47 -17.18
CA ILE A 17 10.16 -50.87 -17.14
C ILE A 17 8.75 -50.86 -16.56
N VAL A 18 7.81 -51.30 -17.42
CA VAL A 18 6.45 -51.62 -17.05
C VAL A 18 6.41 -53.11 -16.68
N ALA A 19 5.90 -53.42 -15.51
CA ALA A 19 5.45 -54.76 -15.18
C ALA A 19 4.04 -54.71 -14.58
N ALA A 20 3.09 -55.26 -15.29
CA ALA A 20 1.71 -55.44 -14.85
C ALA A 20 1.62 -56.67 -13.91
N GLY A 21 0.86 -56.50 -12.83
CA GLY A 21 0.46 -57.60 -11.96
C GLY A 21 -0.84 -57.22 -11.24
N LEU A 22 -1.94 -57.79 -11.72
CA LEU A 22 -3.27 -57.72 -11.11
C LEU A 22 -3.33 -58.64 -9.88
N THR A 23 -3.70 -58.07 -8.71
CA THR A 23 -4.53 -58.77 -7.73
C THR A 23 -5.30 -57.80 -6.86
N SER A 24 -6.59 -58.04 -6.77
CA SER A 24 -7.60 -57.36 -6.00
C SER A 24 -7.36 -57.39 -4.48
N GLY A 25 -7.58 -56.23 -3.84
CA GLY A 25 -7.66 -56.13 -2.39
C GLY A 25 -7.94 -54.69 -2.00
N SER A 26 -9.22 -54.36 -1.76
CA SER A 26 -9.67 -53.12 -1.24
C SER A 26 -9.11 -52.88 0.19
N GLN A 27 -8.24 -51.92 0.37
CA GLN A 27 -8.05 -51.25 1.64
C GLN A 27 -7.92 -49.76 1.34
N THR A 28 -8.95 -49.02 1.76
CA THR A 28 -8.92 -47.57 1.94
C THR A 28 -7.82 -47.21 2.89
N VAL A 29 -6.72 -46.66 2.36
CA VAL A 29 -5.72 -45.96 3.19
C VAL A 29 -6.20 -44.53 3.29
N GLU A 30 -6.90 -44.22 4.36
CA GLU A 30 -7.00 -42.86 4.87
C GLU A 30 -5.58 -42.45 5.26
N GLN A 31 -4.99 -41.61 4.42
CA GLN A 31 -3.80 -40.86 4.79
C GLN A 31 -4.26 -39.72 5.74
N THR A 32 -4.42 -40.05 7.01
CA THR A 32 -4.35 -39.07 8.07
C THR A 32 -2.94 -38.52 8.08
N ALA A 33 -2.77 -37.30 7.55
CA ALA A 33 -1.65 -36.45 7.93
C ALA A 33 -1.81 -36.21 9.45
N GLN A 34 -1.11 -37.04 10.24
CA GLN A 34 -0.86 -36.70 11.64
C GLN A 34 0.20 -35.60 11.60
N ASP A 35 -0.24 -34.36 11.84
CA ASP A 35 0.62 -33.33 12.39
C ASP A 35 1.16 -33.90 13.71
N GLU A 36 2.39 -34.34 13.70
CA GLU A 36 3.19 -34.53 14.92
C GLU A 36 3.40 -33.12 15.49
N LYS A 37 2.46 -32.66 16.33
CA LYS A 37 2.71 -31.53 17.23
C LYS A 37 3.86 -31.95 18.14
N THR A 38 5.05 -31.45 17.84
CA THR A 38 6.12 -31.35 18.82
C THR A 38 5.59 -30.48 19.96
N ASP A 39 5.61 -31.01 21.18
CA ASP A 39 5.07 -30.36 22.37
C ASP A 39 5.77 -29.00 22.55
N GLY A 40 5.05 -27.88 22.31
CA GLY A 40 5.54 -26.52 22.52
C GLY A 40 5.75 -25.65 21.27
N GLU A 41 5.74 -26.17 20.03
CA GLU A 41 5.88 -25.33 18.83
C GLU A 41 4.58 -24.58 18.50
N VAL A 42 4.72 -23.26 18.22
CA VAL A 42 3.61 -22.37 17.85
C VAL A 42 3.92 -21.71 16.52
N THR A 43 3.02 -21.87 15.55
CA THR A 43 3.09 -21.15 14.27
C THR A 43 2.19 -19.92 14.32
N ILE A 44 2.72 -18.76 13.92
CA ILE A 44 1.99 -17.51 13.69
C ILE A 44 1.96 -17.25 12.20
N THR A 45 0.78 -17.26 11.60
CA THR A 45 0.57 -16.97 10.18
C THR A 45 0.18 -15.50 10.01
N ILE A 46 0.94 -14.77 9.19
CA ILE A 46 0.67 -13.37 8.84
C ILE A 46 0.31 -13.29 7.36
N TRP A 47 -0.90 -12.87 7.05
CA TRP A 47 -1.27 -12.55 5.67
C TRP A 47 -0.88 -11.12 5.33
N HIS A 48 -0.35 -10.93 4.11
CA HIS A 48 0.15 -9.64 3.62
C HIS A 48 0.05 -9.50 2.10
N ASP A 49 0.23 -8.28 1.60
CA ASP A 49 0.37 -7.92 0.18
C ASP A 49 1.73 -7.31 -0.15
N LYS A 50 2.67 -7.33 0.80
CA LYS A 50 3.93 -6.59 0.75
C LYS A 50 4.88 -7.10 -0.33
N GLU A 51 5.77 -6.20 -0.78
CA GLU A 51 6.85 -6.53 -1.70
C GLU A 51 7.93 -7.38 -1.04
N ASP A 52 8.69 -8.11 -1.85
CA ASP A 52 9.70 -9.07 -1.38
C ASP A 52 10.77 -8.41 -0.50
N ALA A 53 11.14 -7.14 -0.77
CA ALA A 53 12.08 -6.39 0.06
C ALA A 53 11.61 -6.23 1.51
N VAL A 54 10.32 -5.98 1.73
CA VAL A 54 9.72 -5.87 3.07
C VAL A 54 9.70 -7.22 3.75
N THR A 55 9.28 -8.28 3.06
CA THR A 55 9.15 -9.62 3.65
C THR A 55 10.52 -10.21 4.02
N GLN A 56 11.56 -9.97 3.23
CA GLN A 56 12.92 -10.39 3.55
C GLN A 56 13.43 -9.78 4.87
N VAL A 57 13.20 -8.48 5.08
CA VAL A 57 13.53 -7.83 6.36
C VAL A 57 12.78 -8.49 7.51
N LEU A 58 11.47 -8.73 7.36
CA LEU A 58 10.69 -9.34 8.42
C LEU A 58 11.12 -10.78 8.71
N GLU A 59 11.43 -11.58 7.68
CA GLU A 59 11.95 -12.94 7.86
C GLU A 59 13.28 -12.96 8.63
N GLU A 60 14.20 -12.03 8.31
CA GLU A 60 15.46 -11.87 9.03
C GLU A 60 15.24 -11.49 10.50
N GLU A 61 14.37 -10.52 10.76
CA GLU A 61 14.09 -10.03 12.12
C GLU A 61 13.35 -11.07 12.97
N PHE A 62 12.46 -11.88 12.39
CA PHE A 62 11.79 -12.95 13.11
C PHE A 62 12.72 -14.11 13.52
N THR A 63 13.94 -14.18 13.01
CA THR A 63 14.96 -15.12 13.52
C THR A 63 15.34 -14.88 14.98
N GLN A 64 15.01 -13.72 15.54
CA GLN A 64 15.24 -13.36 16.95
C GLN A 64 14.20 -13.95 17.91
N LEU A 65 13.10 -14.51 17.39
CA LEU A 65 12.07 -15.14 18.22
C LEU A 65 12.59 -16.40 18.92
N GLU A 66 11.91 -16.80 19.98
CA GLU A 66 12.20 -18.07 20.64
C GLU A 66 12.07 -19.24 19.66
N PRO A 67 12.93 -20.28 19.74
CA PRO A 67 13.00 -21.35 18.74
C PRO A 67 11.69 -22.12 18.50
N GLN A 68 10.75 -22.08 19.46
CA GLN A 68 9.44 -22.71 19.33
C GLN A 68 8.42 -21.87 18.60
N ILE A 69 8.70 -20.58 18.29
CA ILE A 69 7.78 -19.69 17.58
C ILE A 69 8.23 -19.59 16.12
N HIS A 70 7.37 -20.02 15.23
CA HIS A 70 7.60 -19.97 13.78
C HIS A 70 6.63 -18.98 13.15
N VAL A 71 7.15 -17.97 12.43
CA VAL A 71 6.33 -17.03 11.67
C VAL A 71 6.30 -17.48 10.21
N VAL A 72 5.09 -17.52 9.65
CA VAL A 72 4.84 -17.81 8.24
C VAL A 72 4.22 -16.56 7.60
N LEU A 73 4.93 -15.96 6.66
CA LEU A 73 4.44 -14.84 5.85
C LEU A 73 3.74 -15.40 4.60
N GLU A 74 2.44 -15.14 4.46
CA GLU A 74 1.65 -15.58 3.31
C GLU A 74 1.17 -14.40 2.47
N LYS A 75 1.73 -14.24 1.28
CA LYS A 75 1.28 -13.22 0.32
C LYS A 75 -0.05 -13.60 -0.30
N LYS A 76 -1.00 -12.68 -0.30
CA LYS A 76 -2.35 -12.84 -0.89
C LYS A 76 -2.63 -11.74 -1.90
N SER A 77 -3.16 -12.08 -3.08
CA SER A 77 -3.54 -11.12 -4.12
C SER A 77 -4.84 -10.40 -3.82
N ASP A 78 -5.83 -11.12 -3.26
CA ASP A 78 -7.15 -10.58 -2.91
C ASP A 78 -7.33 -10.56 -1.39
N LEU A 79 -6.34 -9.98 -0.72
CA LEU A 79 -6.15 -10.06 0.73
C LEU A 79 -7.38 -9.62 1.52
N THR A 80 -7.98 -8.47 1.17
CA THR A 80 -9.14 -7.90 1.86
C THR A 80 -10.36 -8.81 1.76
N GLU A 81 -10.69 -9.28 0.56
CA GLU A 81 -11.85 -10.14 0.35
C GLU A 81 -11.62 -11.53 0.95
N ALA A 82 -10.41 -12.06 0.87
CA ALA A 82 -10.07 -13.32 1.52
C ALA A 82 -10.30 -13.24 3.05
N LEU A 83 -9.88 -12.15 3.69
CA LEU A 83 -10.06 -11.98 5.13
C LEU A 83 -11.54 -11.80 5.51
N LYS A 84 -12.33 -11.06 4.73
CA LYS A 84 -13.79 -10.96 4.94
C LYS A 84 -14.47 -12.33 4.92
N MET A 85 -14.02 -13.24 4.04
CA MET A 85 -14.61 -14.58 3.92
C MET A 85 -14.28 -15.50 5.10
N VAL A 86 -13.05 -15.46 5.61
CA VAL A 86 -12.57 -16.46 6.58
C VAL A 86 -12.20 -15.91 7.95
N GLY A 87 -12.21 -14.61 8.16
CA GLY A 87 -11.72 -13.98 9.41
C GLY A 87 -12.37 -14.48 10.70
N ASN A 88 -13.59 -14.99 10.60
CA ASN A 88 -14.30 -15.62 11.71
C ASN A 88 -14.09 -17.16 11.81
N ASP A 89 -13.38 -17.77 10.87
CA ASP A 89 -13.09 -19.21 10.92
C ASP A 89 -11.70 -19.45 11.53
N PRO A 90 -11.61 -19.95 12.77
CA PRO A 90 -10.32 -20.14 13.46
C PRO A 90 -9.38 -21.18 12.79
N LYS A 91 -9.87 -21.92 11.78
CA LYS A 91 -9.05 -22.89 11.04
C LYS A 91 -8.52 -22.36 9.71
N ALA A 92 -9.18 -21.35 9.14
CA ALA A 92 -8.88 -20.81 7.84
C ALA A 92 -8.30 -19.38 7.91
N ALA A 93 -8.62 -18.63 8.98
CA ALA A 93 -8.12 -17.30 9.19
C ALA A 93 -6.62 -17.29 9.56
N PRO A 94 -5.86 -16.26 9.16
CA PRO A 94 -4.50 -16.04 9.67
C PRO A 94 -4.54 -15.67 11.15
N ASP A 95 -3.39 -15.64 11.80
CA ASP A 95 -3.24 -15.11 13.15
C ASP A 95 -3.14 -13.59 13.17
N MET A 96 -2.47 -13.04 12.16
CA MET A 96 -2.23 -11.61 12.01
C MET A 96 -2.40 -11.20 10.54
N TYR A 97 -2.61 -9.90 10.33
CA TYR A 97 -2.87 -9.30 9.05
C TYR A 97 -2.03 -8.03 8.88
N PHE A 98 -1.15 -8.00 7.91
CA PHE A 98 -0.28 -6.84 7.64
C PHE A 98 -0.77 -6.08 6.41
N PHE A 99 -1.43 -4.95 6.65
CA PHE A 99 -2.04 -4.14 5.60
C PHE A 99 -2.17 -2.66 6.01
N ALA A 100 -2.69 -1.83 5.10
CA ALA A 100 -3.02 -0.45 5.38
C ALA A 100 -4.20 -0.33 6.37
N HIS A 101 -4.25 0.78 7.08
CA HIS A 101 -5.22 1.04 8.15
C HIS A 101 -6.67 1.25 7.67
N ASP A 102 -6.89 1.56 6.38
CA ASP A 102 -8.21 1.89 5.82
C ASP A 102 -9.26 0.78 5.94
N LYS A 103 -8.85 -0.46 6.26
CA LYS A 103 -9.77 -1.60 6.46
C LYS A 103 -10.11 -1.90 7.92
N ILE A 104 -9.52 -1.18 8.87
CA ILE A 104 -9.71 -1.44 10.31
C ILE A 104 -11.20 -1.41 10.69
N GLY A 105 -11.94 -0.39 10.25
CA GLY A 105 -13.35 -0.26 10.59
C GLY A 105 -14.20 -1.44 10.12
N VAL A 106 -13.98 -1.92 8.89
CA VAL A 106 -14.68 -3.10 8.36
C VAL A 106 -14.45 -4.31 9.27
N TYR A 107 -13.21 -4.61 9.61
CA TYR A 107 -12.86 -5.80 10.37
C TYR A 107 -13.20 -5.67 11.86
N ALA A 108 -13.14 -4.46 12.42
CA ALA A 108 -13.59 -4.18 13.78
C ALA A 108 -15.12 -4.40 13.92
N GLU A 109 -15.92 -3.89 12.95
CA GLU A 109 -17.38 -4.13 12.93
C GLU A 109 -17.73 -5.61 12.71
N MET A 110 -16.92 -6.35 11.94
CA MET A 110 -17.07 -7.80 11.80
C MET A 110 -16.69 -8.55 13.09
N GLY A 111 -16.07 -7.90 14.08
CA GLY A 111 -15.66 -8.48 15.35
C GLY A 111 -14.51 -9.49 15.24
N ILE A 112 -13.71 -9.43 14.16
CA ILE A 112 -12.60 -10.35 13.93
C ILE A 112 -11.26 -9.85 14.48
N LEU A 113 -11.14 -8.56 14.80
CA LEU A 113 -9.93 -7.97 15.35
C LEU A 113 -9.91 -7.97 16.88
N SER A 114 -8.72 -8.07 17.45
CA SER A 114 -8.44 -7.82 18.86
C SER A 114 -7.79 -6.44 19.00
N PRO A 115 -8.15 -5.65 20.04
CA PRO A 115 -7.41 -4.44 20.37
C PRO A 115 -5.92 -4.74 20.59
N ILE A 116 -5.04 -3.92 20.07
CA ILE A 116 -3.58 -4.05 20.31
C ILE A 116 -3.28 -3.87 21.80
N THR A 117 -4.02 -2.98 22.48
CA THR A 117 -3.86 -2.70 23.91
C THR A 117 -4.26 -3.86 24.83
N ASP A 118 -4.90 -4.92 24.32
CA ASP A 118 -5.13 -6.16 25.07
C ASP A 118 -3.86 -7.04 25.14
N ILE A 119 -2.85 -6.73 24.33
CA ILE A 119 -1.62 -7.51 24.18
C ILE A 119 -0.41 -6.67 24.59
N ILE A 120 -0.29 -5.45 24.08
CA ILE A 120 0.80 -4.50 24.36
C ILE A 120 0.27 -3.39 25.27
N PRO A 121 0.98 -3.03 26.36
CA PRO A 121 0.60 -1.90 27.22
C PRO A 121 0.43 -0.60 26.43
N ALA A 122 -0.63 0.16 26.71
CA ALA A 122 -0.96 1.37 25.95
C ALA A 122 0.16 2.42 25.98
N GLU A 123 0.88 2.52 27.09
CA GLU A 123 2.03 3.45 27.26
C GLU A 123 3.22 3.14 26.33
N GLU A 124 3.32 1.93 25.80
CA GLU A 124 4.36 1.59 24.83
C GLU A 124 4.04 2.14 23.44
N LEU A 125 2.79 2.50 23.19
CA LEU A 125 2.36 3.13 21.93
C LEU A 125 2.74 4.63 21.88
N ASP A 126 3.06 5.26 22.98
CA ASP A 126 3.55 6.65 23.04
C ASP A 126 4.88 6.86 22.29
N ALA A 127 5.57 5.77 21.90
CA ALA A 127 6.79 5.82 21.09
C ALA A 127 6.52 5.98 19.58
N TYR A 128 5.26 6.00 19.17
CA TYR A 128 4.84 6.13 17.79
C TYR A 128 4.39 7.56 17.48
N MET A 129 4.48 7.95 16.22
CA MET A 129 3.96 9.25 15.77
C MET A 129 2.45 9.32 15.97
N ASP A 130 1.94 10.41 16.54
CA ASP A 130 0.53 10.60 16.90
C ASP A 130 -0.42 10.31 15.74
N ASN A 131 -0.11 10.81 14.53
CA ASN A 131 -0.92 10.60 13.33
C ASN A 131 -1.00 9.11 12.90
N THR A 132 0.01 8.30 13.22
CA THR A 132 -0.02 6.87 12.91
C THR A 132 -0.88 6.08 13.91
N ILE A 133 -0.91 6.49 15.16
CA ILE A 133 -1.80 5.94 16.19
C ILE A 133 -3.25 6.37 15.92
N GLU A 134 -3.47 7.63 15.53
CA GLU A 134 -4.80 8.10 15.12
C GLU A 134 -5.36 7.27 13.96
N ALA A 135 -4.57 7.06 12.91
CA ALA A 135 -4.93 6.22 11.77
C ALA A 135 -5.22 4.76 12.17
N ALA A 136 -4.49 4.22 13.16
CA ALA A 136 -4.67 2.86 13.70
C ALA A 136 -5.86 2.73 14.66
N THR A 137 -6.54 3.84 14.99
CA THR A 137 -7.61 3.90 15.98
C THR A 137 -8.98 3.94 15.28
N TYR A 138 -9.87 3.06 15.68
CA TYR A 138 -11.27 3.06 15.27
C TYR A 138 -12.20 3.10 16.49
N LYS A 139 -13.13 4.08 16.52
CA LYS A 139 -14.04 4.29 17.66
C LYS A 139 -13.34 4.32 19.03
N GLY A 140 -12.16 4.96 19.09
CA GLY A 140 -11.37 5.12 20.31
C GLY A 140 -10.58 3.88 20.74
N THR A 141 -10.50 2.84 19.91
CA THR A 141 -9.74 1.61 20.18
C THR A 141 -8.64 1.43 19.13
N VAL A 142 -7.41 1.18 19.56
CA VAL A 142 -6.27 0.90 18.68
C VAL A 142 -6.31 -0.55 18.24
N TYR A 143 -6.50 -0.80 16.94
CA TYR A 143 -6.58 -2.15 16.37
C TYR A 143 -5.36 -2.55 15.55
N GLN A 144 -4.45 -1.63 15.25
CA GLN A 144 -3.27 -1.89 14.46
C GLN A 144 -2.02 -1.43 15.22
N LEU A 145 -0.95 -2.24 15.19
CA LEU A 145 0.39 -1.78 15.53
C LEU A 145 0.98 -1.12 14.28
N PRO A 146 1.18 0.21 14.24
CA PRO A 146 1.80 0.88 13.10
C PRO A 146 3.24 0.42 12.93
N ILE A 147 3.66 0.14 11.70
CA ILE A 147 5.05 -0.25 11.39
C ILE A 147 5.74 0.87 10.61
N TYR A 148 5.11 1.32 9.53
CA TYR A 148 5.56 2.45 8.74
C TYR A 148 4.35 3.16 8.11
N TYR A 149 4.58 4.35 7.61
CA TYR A 149 3.59 5.03 6.78
C TYR A 149 4.17 5.39 5.41
N GLU A 150 3.30 5.63 4.49
CA GLU A 150 3.63 6.01 3.13
C GLU A 150 2.59 6.99 2.58
N THR A 151 3.05 7.84 1.68
CA THR A 151 2.19 8.74 0.90
C THR A 151 2.76 8.84 -0.51
N LEU A 152 2.04 9.49 -1.42
CA LEU A 152 2.56 9.74 -2.75
C LEU A 152 3.58 10.87 -2.72
N LEU A 153 4.56 10.79 -3.62
CA LEU A 153 5.65 11.74 -3.80
C LEU A 153 5.65 12.28 -5.23
N PHE A 154 6.05 13.53 -5.41
CA PHE A 154 6.36 14.06 -6.73
C PHE A 154 7.76 13.61 -7.12
N MET A 155 7.84 12.74 -8.13
CA MET A 155 9.08 12.15 -8.63
C MET A 155 9.37 12.67 -10.03
N TYR A 156 10.63 12.94 -10.33
CA TYR A 156 11.05 13.42 -11.65
C TYR A 156 12.37 12.80 -12.10
N ASN A 157 12.56 12.71 -13.41
CA ASN A 157 13.77 12.22 -14.02
C ASN A 157 14.74 13.39 -14.25
N ARG A 158 15.86 13.41 -13.51
CA ARG A 158 16.90 14.47 -13.61
C ARG A 158 17.52 14.61 -14.99
N LEU A 159 17.32 13.63 -15.87
CA LEU A 159 17.74 13.77 -17.28
C LEU A 159 16.93 14.82 -18.04
N TYR A 160 15.64 14.98 -17.71
CA TYR A 160 14.73 15.88 -18.42
C TYR A 160 14.33 17.13 -17.61
N MET A 161 14.33 17.04 -16.29
CA MET A 161 13.93 18.10 -15.36
C MET A 161 15.01 18.23 -14.30
N LYS A 162 15.71 19.36 -14.26
CA LYS A 162 16.72 19.61 -13.22
C LYS A 162 16.05 20.08 -11.95
N ASP A 163 16.78 19.96 -10.82
CA ASP A 163 16.23 20.29 -9.50
C ASP A 163 15.69 21.74 -9.44
N GLU A 164 16.35 22.69 -10.12
CA GLU A 164 15.91 24.08 -10.23
C GLU A 164 14.75 24.34 -11.21
N GLU A 165 14.37 23.34 -11.99
CA GLU A 165 13.29 23.40 -12.99
C GLU A 165 12.03 22.66 -12.51
N VAL A 166 12.07 22.08 -11.30
CA VAL A 166 10.92 21.38 -10.73
C VAL A 166 9.78 22.37 -10.46
N PRO A 167 8.57 22.12 -11.00
CA PRO A 167 7.43 23.01 -10.79
C PRO A 167 7.07 23.12 -9.30
N ALA A 168 7.05 24.32 -8.78
CA ALA A 168 6.64 24.62 -7.42
C ALA A 168 5.11 24.79 -7.30
N THR A 169 4.45 25.11 -8.41
CA THR A 169 2.99 25.31 -8.46
C THR A 169 2.36 24.48 -9.57
N THR A 170 1.05 24.31 -9.50
CA THR A 170 0.29 23.59 -10.53
C THR A 170 0.23 24.34 -11.85
N GLU A 171 0.30 25.68 -11.88
CA GLU A 171 0.41 26.44 -13.13
C GLU A 171 1.78 26.20 -13.81
N GLU A 172 2.85 26.20 -13.03
CA GLU A 172 4.18 25.87 -13.55
C GLU A 172 4.23 24.42 -14.09
N LEU A 173 3.62 23.47 -13.38
CA LEU A 173 3.48 22.09 -13.83
C LEU A 173 2.71 22.01 -15.15
N TYR A 174 1.59 22.72 -15.26
CA TYR A 174 0.79 22.73 -16.48
C TYR A 174 1.57 23.32 -17.67
N ALA A 175 2.27 24.44 -17.46
CA ALA A 175 3.12 25.04 -18.47
C ALA A 175 4.23 24.07 -18.92
N TYR A 176 4.89 23.41 -17.98
CA TYR A 176 5.89 22.38 -18.28
C TYR A 176 5.32 21.22 -19.10
N MET A 177 4.11 20.75 -18.76
CA MET A 177 3.42 19.70 -19.51
C MET A 177 3.10 20.14 -20.94
N GLN A 178 2.63 21.37 -21.15
CA GLN A 178 2.33 21.90 -22.49
C GLN A 178 3.57 21.94 -23.39
N GLU A 179 4.73 22.28 -22.84
CA GLU A 179 5.98 22.36 -23.59
C GLU A 179 6.58 20.97 -23.89
N ASN A 180 6.41 20.01 -23.00
CA ASN A 180 7.14 18.75 -23.01
C ASN A 180 6.31 17.53 -23.42
N THR A 181 4.96 17.64 -23.51
CA THR A 181 4.10 16.55 -23.96
C THR A 181 4.01 16.55 -25.48
N ARG A 182 4.83 15.71 -26.13
CA ARG A 182 4.87 15.57 -27.60
C ARG A 182 5.60 14.32 -28.04
N GLY A 183 5.23 13.77 -29.18
CA GLY A 183 5.95 12.65 -29.81
C GLY A 183 5.94 11.36 -29.00
N GLY A 184 4.92 11.16 -28.16
CA GLY A 184 4.81 10.01 -27.27
C GLY A 184 5.53 10.18 -25.93
N HIS A 185 6.12 11.36 -25.66
CA HIS A 185 6.63 11.74 -24.35
C HIS A 185 5.65 12.64 -23.63
N TYR A 186 5.66 12.57 -22.30
CA TYR A 186 4.78 13.31 -21.40
C TYR A 186 5.59 14.12 -20.40
N GLY A 187 5.26 15.40 -20.21
CA GLY A 187 5.87 16.21 -19.16
C GLY A 187 5.59 15.67 -17.76
N PHE A 188 4.38 15.12 -17.59
CA PHE A 188 3.92 14.52 -16.33
C PHE A 188 2.85 13.45 -16.61
N VAL A 189 2.82 12.41 -15.79
CA VAL A 189 1.79 11.36 -15.81
C VAL A 189 1.40 10.98 -14.39
N GLU A 190 0.15 10.56 -14.19
CA GLU A 190 -0.33 9.96 -12.94
C GLU A 190 -1.50 9.00 -13.20
N GLN A 191 -1.90 8.25 -12.19
CA GLN A 191 -3.10 7.41 -12.23
C GLN A 191 -4.36 8.25 -11.97
N HIS A 192 -4.64 9.19 -12.85
CA HIS A 192 -5.66 10.23 -12.70
C HIS A 192 -7.12 9.74 -12.51
N SER A 193 -7.38 8.45 -12.74
CA SER A 193 -8.71 7.84 -12.54
C SER A 193 -8.74 6.82 -11.38
N THR A 194 -7.69 6.78 -10.57
CA THR A 194 -7.61 5.96 -9.36
C THR A 194 -7.75 6.84 -8.13
N PRO A 195 -8.76 6.62 -7.26
CA PRO A 195 -9.07 7.53 -6.14
C PRO A 195 -7.89 7.80 -5.20
N TYR A 196 -7.08 6.79 -4.90
CA TYR A 196 -5.90 6.96 -4.04
C TYR A 196 -4.92 8.00 -4.60
N TYR A 197 -4.72 8.02 -5.93
CA TYR A 197 -3.81 8.96 -6.59
C TYR A 197 -4.45 10.34 -6.81
N ALA A 198 -5.72 10.37 -7.22
CA ALA A 198 -6.42 11.60 -7.51
C ALA A 198 -6.89 12.35 -6.25
N ALA A 199 -7.01 11.67 -5.11
CA ALA A 199 -7.48 12.28 -3.86
C ALA A 199 -6.63 13.49 -3.43
N GLY A 200 -5.34 13.50 -3.75
CA GLY A 200 -4.46 14.61 -3.42
C GLY A 200 -4.92 15.94 -4.00
N TRP A 201 -5.45 15.94 -5.21
CA TRP A 201 -6.04 17.13 -5.84
C TRP A 201 -7.31 17.56 -5.11
N ILE A 202 -8.22 16.60 -4.82
CA ILE A 202 -9.48 16.86 -4.11
C ILE A 202 -9.22 17.46 -2.74
N ASN A 203 -8.32 16.87 -1.96
CA ASN A 203 -7.95 17.33 -0.62
C ASN A 203 -7.29 18.73 -0.66
N GLY A 204 -6.43 18.98 -1.64
CA GLY A 204 -5.76 20.27 -1.83
C GLY A 204 -6.74 21.43 -2.15
N PHE A 205 -7.87 21.15 -2.78
CA PHE A 205 -8.98 22.10 -2.97
C PHE A 205 -9.86 22.25 -1.73
N GLY A 206 -9.76 21.33 -0.75
CA GLY A 206 -10.57 21.32 0.46
C GLY A 206 -11.84 20.47 0.34
N GLY A 207 -11.99 19.73 -0.78
CA GLY A 207 -12.96 18.63 -0.91
C GLY A 207 -12.49 17.37 -0.19
N TYR A 208 -13.29 16.32 -0.27
CA TYR A 208 -12.95 15.00 0.26
C TYR A 208 -13.78 13.90 -0.42
N ILE A 209 -13.29 12.66 -0.37
CA ILE A 209 -14.07 11.49 -0.83
C ILE A 209 -15.05 11.05 0.26
N LEU A 210 -14.57 10.92 1.50
CA LEU A 210 -15.36 10.57 2.68
C LEU A 210 -14.80 11.35 3.87
N ASN A 211 -15.67 11.95 4.70
CA ASN A 211 -15.24 12.61 5.92
C ASN A 211 -15.30 11.69 7.15
N ASP A 212 -14.82 12.16 8.30
CA ASP A 212 -14.77 11.41 9.56
C ASP A 212 -16.16 11.05 10.13
N ALA A 213 -17.21 11.68 9.64
CA ALA A 213 -18.59 11.34 9.99
C ALA A 213 -19.20 10.25 9.09
N GLY A 214 -18.44 9.73 8.12
CA GLY A 214 -18.90 8.74 7.14
C GLY A 214 -19.80 9.35 6.06
N GLU A 215 -19.67 10.65 5.79
CA GLU A 215 -20.45 11.35 4.77
C GLU A 215 -19.63 11.50 3.49
N PRO A 216 -20.15 11.07 2.32
CA PRO A 216 -19.47 11.25 1.04
C PRO A 216 -19.49 12.71 0.60
N GLY A 217 -18.36 13.17 0.03
CA GLY A 217 -18.17 14.56 -0.44
C GLY A 217 -17.98 14.68 -1.95
N LEU A 218 -18.57 13.79 -2.74
CA LEU A 218 -18.29 13.70 -4.17
C LEU A 218 -18.93 14.83 -5.00
N ASN A 219 -20.00 15.45 -4.51
CA ASN A 219 -20.68 16.59 -5.16
C ASN A 219 -20.51 17.91 -4.38
N LEU A 220 -19.50 18.02 -3.54
CA LEU A 220 -19.15 19.30 -2.94
C LEU A 220 -18.65 20.28 -4.01
N PRO A 221 -18.91 21.58 -3.86
CA PRO A 221 -18.38 22.59 -4.79
C PRO A 221 -16.86 22.46 -4.99
N GLU A 222 -16.11 22.24 -3.91
CA GLU A 222 -14.66 22.07 -3.92
C GLU A 222 -14.23 20.81 -4.69
N THR A 223 -15.00 19.72 -4.61
CA THR A 223 -14.73 18.48 -5.36
C THR A 223 -15.03 18.68 -6.84
N GLU A 224 -16.17 19.32 -7.19
CA GLU A 224 -16.51 19.62 -8.59
C GLU A 224 -15.50 20.59 -9.23
N GLU A 225 -15.07 21.61 -8.49
CA GLU A 225 -14.03 22.55 -8.94
C GLU A 225 -12.70 21.82 -9.19
N THR A 226 -12.32 20.91 -8.28
CA THR A 226 -11.14 20.07 -8.45
C THR A 226 -11.20 19.26 -9.73
N LEU A 227 -12.30 18.55 -9.98
CA LEU A 227 -12.47 17.70 -11.15
C LEU A 227 -12.36 18.50 -12.45
N ALA A 228 -12.98 19.67 -12.49
CA ALA A 228 -12.90 20.58 -13.62
C ALA A 228 -11.47 21.14 -13.83
N TYR A 229 -10.80 21.51 -12.75
CA TYR A 229 -9.42 22.00 -12.77
C TYR A 229 -8.43 20.93 -13.20
N HIS A 230 -8.49 19.75 -12.60
CA HIS A 230 -7.58 18.64 -12.86
C HIS A 230 -7.70 18.14 -14.31
N LYS A 231 -8.88 18.23 -14.90
CA LYS A 231 -9.15 17.80 -16.28
C LYS A 231 -8.19 18.41 -17.30
N LYS A 232 -7.74 19.66 -17.11
CA LYS A 232 -6.76 20.30 -18.04
C LYS A 232 -5.41 19.58 -18.05
N PHE A 233 -5.00 18.98 -16.91
CA PHE A 233 -3.77 18.17 -16.82
C PHE A 233 -3.98 16.81 -17.46
N VAL A 234 -5.13 16.18 -17.17
CA VAL A 234 -5.53 14.90 -17.73
C VAL A 234 -5.52 14.91 -19.25
N ASP A 235 -5.96 16.00 -19.88
CA ASP A 235 -5.98 16.16 -21.32
C ASP A 235 -4.56 16.16 -21.98
N LEU A 236 -3.52 16.34 -21.17
CA LEU A 236 -2.11 16.24 -21.58
C LEU A 236 -1.45 14.90 -21.19
N MET A 237 -2.19 13.98 -20.57
CA MET A 237 -1.72 12.66 -20.15
C MET A 237 -2.20 11.56 -21.11
N PRO A 238 -1.67 10.33 -21.03
CA PRO A 238 -2.24 9.20 -21.76
C PRO A 238 -3.66 8.92 -21.29
N GLY A 239 -4.54 8.48 -22.19
CA GLY A 239 -5.93 8.11 -21.84
C GLY A 239 -6.02 6.84 -20.98
N GLU A 240 -4.99 5.98 -20.98
CA GLU A 240 -4.88 4.82 -20.11
C GLU A 240 -4.07 5.18 -18.87
N THR A 241 -4.59 4.83 -17.69
CA THR A 241 -4.06 5.24 -16.39
C THR A 241 -3.80 4.07 -15.46
N GLU A 242 -3.76 2.85 -15.99
CA GLU A 242 -3.44 1.67 -15.23
C GLU A 242 -2.04 1.77 -14.62
N TYR A 243 -1.87 1.27 -13.40
CA TYR A 243 -0.62 1.29 -12.64
C TYR A 243 0.60 0.86 -13.48
N ALA A 244 0.45 -0.25 -14.21
CA ALA A 244 1.53 -0.78 -15.03
C ALA A 244 1.94 0.17 -16.17
N THR A 245 0.97 0.83 -16.81
CA THR A 245 1.22 1.76 -17.93
C THR A 245 1.91 3.02 -17.43
N VAL A 246 1.37 3.68 -16.40
CA VAL A 246 1.93 4.92 -15.85
C VAL A 246 3.38 4.70 -15.36
N ASN A 247 3.60 3.64 -14.60
CA ASN A 247 4.93 3.31 -14.09
C ASN A 247 5.92 2.95 -15.21
N THR A 248 5.47 2.26 -16.26
CA THR A 248 6.30 1.95 -17.41
C THR A 248 6.71 3.23 -18.16
N LEU A 249 5.78 4.16 -18.39
CA LEU A 249 6.09 5.44 -19.04
C LEU A 249 7.16 6.22 -18.28
N PHE A 250 7.05 6.28 -16.95
CA PHE A 250 8.05 6.96 -16.14
C PHE A 250 9.39 6.21 -16.14
N LYS A 251 9.37 4.92 -15.82
CA LYS A 251 10.57 4.06 -15.74
C LYS A 251 11.37 4.03 -17.08
N GLU A 252 10.68 4.07 -18.20
CA GLU A 252 11.31 4.06 -19.54
C GLU A 252 11.72 5.46 -20.02
N GLY A 253 11.53 6.50 -19.18
CA GLY A 253 11.85 7.88 -19.52
C GLY A 253 10.92 8.49 -20.57
N MET A 254 9.74 7.90 -20.79
CA MET A 254 8.70 8.47 -21.66
C MET A 254 7.89 9.55 -20.94
N ALA A 255 7.88 9.54 -19.62
CA ALA A 255 7.36 10.62 -18.79
C ALA A 255 8.51 11.26 -18.00
N HIS A 256 8.48 12.60 -17.89
CA HIS A 256 9.51 13.37 -17.20
C HIS A 256 9.30 13.38 -15.69
N ALA A 257 8.04 13.43 -15.25
CA ALA A 257 7.64 13.42 -13.85
C ALA A 257 6.39 12.57 -13.63
N THR A 258 6.17 12.16 -12.37
CA THR A 258 4.99 11.42 -11.93
C THR A 258 4.69 11.70 -10.46
N ILE A 259 3.43 11.50 -10.05
CA ILE A 259 3.06 11.33 -8.64
C ILE A 259 2.89 9.83 -8.39
N ALA A 260 3.74 9.26 -7.53
CA ALA A 260 3.72 7.83 -7.22
C ALA A 260 4.22 7.55 -5.80
N GLY A 261 3.96 6.35 -5.29
CA GLY A 261 4.43 5.94 -3.97
C GLY A 261 5.91 5.49 -3.97
N PRO A 262 6.53 5.40 -2.78
CA PRO A 262 7.95 5.06 -2.63
C PRO A 262 8.29 3.66 -3.16
N TRP A 263 7.32 2.76 -3.23
CA TRP A 263 7.48 1.41 -3.81
C TRP A 263 7.90 1.40 -5.29
N LEU A 264 7.75 2.52 -6.01
CA LEU A 264 8.21 2.66 -7.38
C LEU A 264 9.73 2.90 -7.47
N ILE A 265 10.32 3.53 -6.45
CA ILE A 265 11.71 4.02 -6.46
C ILE A 265 12.74 2.92 -6.69
N PRO A 266 12.69 1.75 -6.02
CA PRO A 266 13.63 0.66 -6.26
C PRO A 266 13.66 0.24 -7.74
N THR A 267 12.49 0.02 -8.34
CA THR A 267 12.36 -0.39 -9.75
C THR A 267 12.87 0.69 -10.71
N VAL A 268 12.65 1.96 -10.39
CA VAL A 268 13.16 3.08 -11.22
C VAL A 268 14.68 3.19 -11.11
N ARG A 269 15.24 3.06 -9.91
CA ARG A 269 16.70 3.08 -9.69
C ARG A 269 17.39 1.89 -10.38
N GLU A 270 16.79 0.71 -10.36
CA GLU A 270 17.29 -0.47 -11.10
C GLU A 270 17.34 -0.27 -12.62
N SER A 271 16.46 0.56 -13.18
CA SER A 271 16.52 0.93 -14.61
C SER A 271 17.69 1.87 -14.94
N GLY A 272 18.41 2.37 -13.94
CA GLY A 272 19.51 3.33 -14.09
C GLY A 272 19.07 4.78 -14.20
N MET A 273 17.79 5.09 -13.90
CA MET A 273 17.29 6.45 -13.89
C MET A 273 17.80 7.20 -12.64
N ASP A 274 18.29 8.40 -12.84
CA ASP A 274 18.55 9.36 -11.76
C ASP A 274 17.22 10.06 -11.41
N VAL A 275 16.53 9.51 -10.40
CA VAL A 275 15.23 10.01 -9.95
C VAL A 275 15.43 11.06 -8.87
N GLY A 276 14.82 12.23 -9.06
CA GLY A 276 14.67 13.25 -8.04
C GLY A 276 13.30 13.17 -7.37
N ILE A 277 13.22 13.66 -6.14
CA ILE A 277 11.99 13.75 -5.36
C ILE A 277 11.83 15.20 -4.94
N ALA A 278 10.61 15.72 -5.02
CA ALA A 278 10.30 17.09 -4.63
C ALA A 278 9.00 17.16 -3.84
N SER A 279 8.80 18.27 -3.17
CA SER A 279 7.54 18.61 -2.51
C SER A 279 6.41 18.67 -3.53
N MET A 280 5.19 18.37 -3.08
CA MET A 280 4.00 18.47 -3.94
C MET A 280 3.79 19.90 -4.43
N PRO A 281 3.45 20.11 -5.72
CA PRO A 281 3.13 21.42 -6.24
C PRO A 281 1.98 22.09 -5.47
N VAL A 282 2.10 23.40 -5.24
CA VAL A 282 1.04 24.22 -4.64
C VAL A 282 -0.03 24.49 -5.70
N ILE A 283 -1.28 24.25 -5.36
CA ILE A 283 -2.43 24.57 -6.20
C ILE A 283 -2.63 26.10 -6.18
N ASP A 284 -2.50 26.74 -7.33
CA ASP A 284 -2.53 28.20 -7.44
C ASP A 284 -3.86 28.80 -6.96
N GLU A 285 -4.97 28.11 -7.19
CA GLU A 285 -6.33 28.53 -6.81
C GLU A 285 -6.55 28.57 -5.30
N THR A 286 -5.89 27.67 -4.55
CA THR A 286 -6.11 27.53 -3.10
C THR A 286 -4.93 28.00 -2.25
N GLY A 287 -3.73 28.07 -2.85
CA GLY A 287 -2.47 28.32 -2.14
C GLY A 287 -2.05 27.16 -1.22
N LYS A 288 -2.67 25.97 -1.37
CA LYS A 288 -2.33 24.75 -0.63
C LYS A 288 -1.65 23.75 -1.55
N PRO A 289 -0.75 22.90 -1.03
CA PRO A 289 -0.16 21.84 -1.85
C PRO A 289 -1.21 20.80 -2.26
N ILE A 290 -0.94 20.04 -3.32
CA ILE A 290 -1.60 18.77 -3.56
C ILE A 290 -1.40 17.92 -2.29
N ALA A 291 -2.48 17.44 -1.68
CA ALA A 291 -2.48 16.78 -0.37
C ALA A 291 -2.88 15.30 -0.50
N PRO A 292 -1.95 14.40 -0.85
CA PRO A 292 -2.25 12.99 -1.09
C PRO A 292 -2.75 12.29 0.17
N TYR A 293 -3.34 11.11 -0.01
CA TYR A 293 -3.61 10.24 1.13
C TYR A 293 -2.33 9.72 1.77
N MET A 294 -2.35 9.63 3.10
CA MET A 294 -1.35 8.91 3.89
C MET A 294 -1.89 7.54 4.27
N GLY A 295 -1.17 6.49 3.94
CA GLY A 295 -1.44 5.11 4.34
C GLY A 295 -0.53 4.70 5.49
N VAL A 296 -1.10 4.22 6.60
CA VAL A 296 -0.31 3.64 7.71
C VAL A 296 -0.37 2.13 7.58
N GLN A 297 0.78 1.55 7.27
CA GLN A 297 0.96 0.11 7.17
C GLN A 297 1.28 -0.46 8.55
N GLY A 298 0.57 -1.50 8.92
CA GLY A 298 0.74 -2.07 10.24
C GLY A 298 0.12 -3.45 10.39
N VAL A 299 0.36 -4.04 11.53
CA VAL A 299 -0.09 -5.39 11.83
C VAL A 299 -1.32 -5.34 12.73
N GLN A 300 -2.37 -6.01 12.29
CA GLN A 300 -3.61 -6.23 13.04
C GLN A 300 -3.62 -7.67 13.56
N VAL A 301 -4.10 -7.88 14.79
CA VAL A 301 -4.19 -9.20 15.41
C VAL A 301 -5.61 -9.71 15.33
N LEU A 302 -5.80 -10.94 14.83
CA LEU A 302 -7.12 -11.55 14.81
C LEU A 302 -7.47 -12.09 16.20
N LYS A 303 -8.75 -11.97 16.55
CA LYS A 303 -9.28 -12.33 17.87
C LYS A 303 -8.92 -13.74 18.30
N ASN A 304 -9.06 -14.71 17.39
CA ASN A 304 -8.71 -16.11 17.69
C ASN A 304 -7.24 -16.28 18.09
N ALA A 305 -6.31 -15.56 17.44
CA ALA A 305 -4.89 -15.61 17.78
C ALA A 305 -4.61 -14.94 19.13
N ALA A 306 -5.22 -13.78 19.40
CA ALA A 306 -5.12 -13.10 20.68
C ALA A 306 -5.62 -13.97 21.85
N GLU A 307 -6.66 -14.78 21.65
CA GLU A 307 -7.22 -15.67 22.67
C GLU A 307 -6.40 -16.96 22.87
N ASN A 308 -5.84 -17.54 21.81
CA ASN A 308 -5.26 -18.89 21.84
C ASN A 308 -3.73 -18.93 21.70
N LYS A 309 -3.09 -17.85 21.23
CA LYS A 309 -1.63 -17.75 20.96
C LYS A 309 -1.04 -16.46 21.52
N LYS A 310 -1.64 -15.86 22.55
CA LYS A 310 -1.32 -14.50 23.03
C LYS A 310 0.17 -14.29 23.26
N ASP A 311 0.85 -15.20 23.96
CA ASP A 311 2.27 -15.04 24.29
C ASP A 311 3.18 -15.04 23.04
N ALA A 312 2.85 -15.86 22.04
CA ALA A 312 3.58 -15.90 20.79
C ALA A 312 3.29 -14.64 19.92
N VAL A 313 2.03 -14.20 19.88
CA VAL A 313 1.62 -12.95 19.21
C VAL A 313 2.34 -11.76 19.84
N GLU A 314 2.39 -11.66 21.17
CA GLU A 314 3.10 -10.59 21.87
C GLU A 314 4.59 -10.57 21.50
N GLN A 315 5.26 -11.72 21.45
CA GLN A 315 6.67 -11.77 21.05
C GLN A 315 6.88 -11.30 19.60
N VAL A 316 5.99 -11.68 18.67
CA VAL A 316 6.04 -11.16 17.29
C VAL A 316 5.86 -9.65 17.24
N LEU A 317 4.86 -9.11 17.95
CA LEU A 317 4.65 -7.65 18.02
C LEU A 317 5.87 -6.95 18.63
N ARG A 318 6.48 -7.51 19.69
CA ARG A 318 7.68 -6.93 20.30
C ARG A 318 8.91 -6.90 19.37
N VAL A 319 9.04 -7.87 18.48
CA VAL A 319 10.06 -7.80 17.42
C VAL A 319 9.75 -6.63 16.48
N LEU A 320 8.51 -6.51 16.01
CA LEU A 320 8.07 -5.46 15.10
C LEU A 320 8.15 -4.04 15.72
N MET A 321 8.11 -3.94 17.06
CA MET A 321 8.24 -2.67 17.79
C MET A 321 9.67 -2.15 17.93
N LYS A 322 10.68 -2.89 17.48
CA LYS A 322 12.08 -2.45 17.59
C LYS A 322 12.40 -1.37 16.56
N ASP A 323 13.22 -0.41 16.95
CA ASP A 323 13.67 0.65 16.04
C ASP A 323 14.48 0.08 14.87
N GLU A 324 15.25 -0.98 15.09
CA GLU A 324 16.04 -1.67 14.08
C GLU A 324 15.14 -2.19 12.93
N VAL A 325 13.94 -2.69 13.24
CA VAL A 325 12.97 -3.14 12.23
C VAL A 325 12.48 -1.96 11.39
N GLY A 326 12.10 -0.85 12.03
CA GLY A 326 11.69 0.36 11.32
C GLY A 326 12.79 0.92 10.41
N ILE A 327 14.04 0.94 10.89
CA ILE A 327 15.22 1.38 10.14
C ILE A 327 15.48 0.45 8.96
N ALA A 328 15.48 -0.87 9.16
CA ALA A 328 15.72 -1.84 8.10
C ALA A 328 14.63 -1.78 7.00
N LEU A 329 13.36 -1.62 7.39
CA LEU A 329 12.26 -1.45 6.45
C LEU A 329 12.36 -0.14 5.65
N ALA A 330 12.77 0.97 6.30
CA ALA A 330 13.00 2.23 5.60
C ALA A 330 14.09 2.09 4.54
N GLN A 331 15.22 1.46 4.87
CA GLN A 331 16.31 1.20 3.94
C GLN A 331 15.91 0.28 2.77
N ALA A 332 15.06 -0.73 3.04
CA ALA A 332 14.67 -1.72 2.05
C ALA A 332 13.60 -1.19 1.07
N SER A 333 12.68 -0.36 1.54
CA SER A 333 11.49 0.04 0.78
C SER A 333 11.30 1.55 0.62
N GLY A 334 12.11 2.38 1.31
CA GLY A 334 11.97 3.84 1.30
C GLY A 334 10.72 4.35 2.00
N CYS A 335 9.99 3.51 2.77
CA CYS A 335 8.86 3.93 3.58
C CYS A 335 9.31 4.61 4.87
N ALA A 336 8.45 5.45 5.45
CA ALA A 336 8.78 6.22 6.63
C ALA A 336 8.39 5.45 7.92
N PRO A 337 9.34 5.17 8.84
CA PRO A 337 9.03 4.48 10.09
C PRO A 337 7.95 5.18 10.90
N ALA A 338 7.03 4.41 11.50
CA ALA A 338 6.00 4.96 12.37
C ALA A 338 6.52 5.32 13.78
N ARG A 339 7.69 4.81 14.18
CA ARG A 339 8.31 5.11 15.48
C ARG A 339 9.17 6.36 15.39
N GLU A 340 8.93 7.31 16.30
CA GLU A 340 9.64 8.61 16.33
C GLU A 340 11.15 8.46 16.47
N ASN A 341 11.61 7.54 17.33
CA ASN A 341 13.03 7.38 17.60
C ASN A 341 13.85 6.96 16.38
N CYS A 342 13.25 6.31 15.37
CA CYS A 342 13.95 5.91 14.14
C CYS A 342 14.58 7.12 13.42
N TYR A 343 13.99 8.30 13.51
CA TYR A 343 14.49 9.52 12.87
C TYR A 343 15.73 10.13 13.56
N SER A 344 16.13 9.61 14.71
CA SER A 344 17.39 9.98 15.37
C SER A 344 18.61 9.27 14.78
N TYR A 345 18.40 8.25 13.96
CA TYR A 345 19.45 7.48 13.29
C TYR A 345 19.77 8.06 11.91
N GLU A 346 21.06 8.10 11.56
CA GLU A 346 21.54 8.67 10.28
C GLU A 346 21.01 7.87 9.08
N GLU A 347 20.80 6.57 9.24
CA GLU A 347 20.24 5.67 8.22
C GLU A 347 18.83 6.08 7.78
N VAL A 348 18.06 6.72 8.64
CA VAL A 348 16.71 7.23 8.37
C VAL A 348 16.74 8.71 8.02
N SER A 349 17.38 9.54 8.86
CA SER A 349 17.44 10.99 8.69
C SER A 349 18.31 11.44 7.51
N GLY A 350 19.20 10.57 7.02
CA GLY A 350 20.01 10.80 5.82
C GLY A 350 19.37 10.27 4.51
N ASP A 351 18.25 9.56 4.58
CA ASP A 351 17.57 9.03 3.39
C ASP A 351 16.62 10.08 2.78
N GLU A 352 16.91 10.48 1.52
CA GLU A 352 16.15 11.50 0.78
C GLU A 352 14.67 11.10 0.63
N VAL A 353 14.39 9.82 0.39
CA VAL A 353 13.01 9.31 0.18
C VAL A 353 12.22 9.37 1.46
N VAL A 354 12.81 8.87 2.55
CA VAL A 354 12.15 8.84 3.86
C VAL A 354 11.88 10.25 4.36
N MET A 355 12.82 11.17 4.18
CA MET A 355 12.65 12.56 4.60
C MET A 355 11.63 13.31 3.74
N ALA A 356 11.61 13.07 2.42
CA ALA A 356 10.56 13.61 1.54
C ALA A 356 9.17 13.04 1.90
N MET A 357 9.11 11.77 2.29
CA MET A 357 7.88 11.15 2.80
C MET A 357 7.39 11.85 4.07
N LYS A 358 8.31 12.10 5.01
CA LYS A 358 8.00 12.80 6.26
C LYS A 358 7.49 14.22 6.00
N GLU A 359 8.15 14.97 5.12
CA GLU A 359 7.74 16.33 4.74
C GLU A 359 6.37 16.33 4.06
N THR A 360 6.13 15.43 3.11
CA THR A 360 4.84 15.32 2.43
C THR A 360 3.72 14.94 3.40
N ALA A 361 4.00 14.09 4.38
CA ALA A 361 3.03 13.66 5.38
C ALA A 361 2.51 14.80 6.27
N GLU A 362 3.23 15.93 6.38
CA GLU A 362 2.74 17.12 7.10
C GLU A 362 1.47 17.72 6.48
N ASN A 363 1.28 17.53 5.18
CA ASN A 363 0.10 18.01 4.43
C ASN A 363 -0.79 16.88 3.90
N ALA A 364 -0.36 15.64 4.02
CA ALA A 364 -1.13 14.48 3.59
C ALA A 364 -2.34 14.24 4.51
N VAL A 365 -3.38 13.66 3.94
CA VAL A 365 -4.61 13.34 4.68
C VAL A 365 -4.61 11.85 4.99
N PRO A 366 -4.76 11.41 6.25
CA PRO A 366 -4.95 10.00 6.57
C PRO A 366 -6.14 9.44 5.80
N MET A 367 -5.99 8.25 5.22
CA MET A 367 -7.14 7.58 4.60
C MET A 367 -8.21 7.33 5.66
N PRO A 368 -9.50 7.57 5.37
CA PRO A 368 -10.57 7.20 6.30
C PRO A 368 -10.55 5.69 6.58
N ASN A 369 -10.57 5.31 7.85
CA ASN A 369 -10.60 3.90 8.27
C ASN A 369 -12.03 3.40 8.58
N LEU A 370 -13.04 4.12 8.12
CA LEU A 370 -14.45 3.81 8.29
C LEU A 370 -14.90 2.68 7.34
N PRO A 371 -15.87 1.83 7.74
CA PRO A 371 -16.44 0.80 6.86
C PRO A 371 -16.98 1.35 5.54
N GLU A 372 -17.53 2.56 5.57
CA GLU A 372 -18.07 3.28 4.41
C GLU A 372 -17.00 3.50 3.33
N MET A 373 -15.73 3.66 3.72
CA MET A 373 -14.64 3.85 2.76
C MET A 373 -14.48 2.67 1.79
N ASP A 374 -14.87 1.48 2.20
CA ASP A 374 -14.77 0.28 1.36
C ASP A 374 -15.59 0.40 0.05
N VAL A 375 -16.79 0.97 0.14
CA VAL A 375 -17.62 1.22 -1.06
C VAL A 375 -17.20 2.51 -1.78
N MET A 376 -16.65 3.48 -1.07
CA MET A 376 -16.23 4.76 -1.64
C MET A 376 -15.09 4.61 -2.65
N TRP A 377 -14.19 3.65 -2.47
CA TRP A 377 -13.14 3.37 -3.47
C TRP A 377 -13.72 3.08 -4.86
N THR A 378 -14.77 2.28 -4.92
CA THR A 378 -15.42 1.92 -6.20
C THR A 378 -16.20 3.10 -6.77
N VAL A 379 -16.97 3.81 -5.95
CA VAL A 379 -17.81 4.93 -6.41
C VAL A 379 -16.95 6.10 -6.90
N ALA A 380 -15.91 6.45 -6.15
CA ALA A 380 -14.99 7.52 -6.53
C ALA A 380 -14.20 7.16 -7.81
N SER A 381 -13.79 5.88 -7.99
CA SER A 381 -13.18 5.41 -9.24
C SER A 381 -14.14 5.58 -10.43
N GLY A 382 -15.43 5.27 -10.24
CA GLY A 382 -16.46 5.49 -11.24
C GLY A 382 -16.60 6.97 -11.63
N LEU A 383 -16.63 7.86 -10.64
CA LEU A 383 -16.67 9.32 -10.87
C LEU A 383 -15.47 9.81 -11.68
N LEU A 384 -14.25 9.43 -11.25
CA LEU A 384 -13.03 9.84 -11.94
C LEU A 384 -12.97 9.28 -13.37
N THR A 385 -13.42 8.06 -13.60
CA THR A 385 -13.51 7.47 -14.93
C THR A 385 -14.52 8.20 -15.81
N ASP A 386 -15.72 8.49 -15.28
CA ASP A 386 -16.75 9.24 -15.98
C ASP A 386 -16.24 10.62 -16.46
N VAL A 387 -15.53 11.35 -15.58
CA VAL A 387 -15.00 12.69 -15.90
C VAL A 387 -13.72 12.62 -16.74
N ASN A 388 -12.72 11.88 -16.29
CA ASN A 388 -11.37 11.95 -16.86
C ASN A 388 -11.22 11.14 -18.15
N MET A 389 -11.86 9.96 -18.23
CA MET A 389 -11.73 9.06 -19.39
C MET A 389 -12.91 9.19 -20.36
N ALA A 390 -14.15 9.24 -19.86
CA ALA A 390 -15.31 9.34 -20.71
C ALA A 390 -15.62 10.80 -21.14
N GLY A 391 -15.08 11.79 -20.43
CA GLY A 391 -15.32 13.21 -20.74
C GLY A 391 -16.75 13.69 -20.44
N ASN A 392 -17.42 13.02 -19.50
CA ASN A 392 -18.77 13.38 -19.09
C ASN A 392 -18.76 14.70 -18.30
N ASP A 393 -19.94 15.33 -18.19
CA ASP A 393 -20.11 16.55 -17.41
C ASP A 393 -19.78 16.32 -15.93
N VAL A 394 -19.02 17.24 -15.34
CA VAL A 394 -18.52 17.12 -13.97
C VAL A 394 -19.67 17.10 -12.96
N ALA A 395 -20.60 18.07 -13.05
CA ALA A 395 -21.68 18.19 -12.06
C ALA A 395 -22.66 17.02 -12.14
N GLU A 396 -22.99 16.56 -13.37
CA GLU A 396 -23.87 15.39 -13.55
C GLU A 396 -23.20 14.12 -13.02
N SER A 397 -21.89 13.93 -13.26
CA SER A 397 -21.14 12.77 -12.78
C SER A 397 -20.98 12.78 -11.26
N ALA A 398 -20.70 13.95 -10.67
CA ALA A 398 -20.56 14.14 -9.23
C ALA A 398 -21.88 13.87 -8.49
N GLU A 399 -22.98 14.40 -8.97
CA GLU A 399 -24.32 14.16 -8.39
C GLU A 399 -24.75 12.69 -8.48
N LYS A 400 -24.47 12.04 -9.62
CA LYS A 400 -24.70 10.59 -9.81
C LYS A 400 -23.89 9.78 -8.80
N ALA A 401 -22.59 10.06 -8.67
CA ALA A 401 -21.69 9.35 -7.77
C ALA A 401 -22.07 9.57 -6.30
N GLN A 402 -22.41 10.81 -5.91
CA GLN A 402 -22.87 11.12 -4.56
C GLN A 402 -24.12 10.33 -4.19
N LYS A 403 -25.09 10.27 -5.10
CA LYS A 403 -26.32 9.51 -4.88
C LYS A 403 -26.05 8.00 -4.75
N GLU A 404 -25.17 7.46 -5.58
CA GLU A 404 -24.77 6.05 -5.52
C GLU A 404 -24.06 5.75 -4.18
N ALA A 405 -23.11 6.60 -3.75
CA ALA A 405 -22.44 6.51 -2.47
C ALA A 405 -23.42 6.43 -1.30
N LEU A 406 -24.36 7.39 -1.23
CA LEU A 406 -25.38 7.43 -0.17
C LEU A 406 -26.27 6.19 -0.17
N GLN A 407 -26.63 5.63 -1.32
CA GLN A 407 -27.41 4.39 -1.42
C GLN A 407 -26.63 3.18 -0.91
N LEU A 408 -25.36 3.06 -1.28
CA LEU A 408 -24.51 1.96 -0.84
C LEU A 408 -24.25 2.03 0.66
N ILE A 409 -23.91 3.21 1.20
CA ILE A 409 -23.71 3.43 2.64
C ILE A 409 -24.99 3.09 3.43
N GLU A 410 -26.15 3.51 2.94
CA GLU A 410 -27.44 3.17 3.61
C GLU A 410 -27.70 1.64 3.60
N SER A 411 -27.27 0.93 2.57
CA SER A 411 -27.41 -0.53 2.48
C SER A 411 -26.48 -1.31 3.43
N MET A 412 -25.47 -0.65 4.00
CA MET A 412 -24.53 -1.24 4.98
C MET A 412 -25.09 -1.23 6.41
N LYS A 413 -26.11 -0.39 6.66
CA LYS A 413 -26.76 -0.27 7.99
C LYS A 413 -27.80 -1.36 8.22
#